data_ee3ab7f06809cdc2debc2e0948815f28
#
_entry.id   ee3ab7f06809cdc2debc2e0948815f28
#
_cell.length_a   1.000
_cell.length_b   1.000
_cell.length_c   1.000
_cell.angle_alpha   90.00
_cell.angle_beta   90.00
_cell.angle_gamma   90.00
#
_symmetry.space_group_name_H-M   'P 1'
#
loop_
_entity.id
_entity.type
_entity.pdbx_description
1 polymer ?
#
loop_
_entity_poly.entity_id
_entity_poly.type
_entity_poly.pdbx_seq_one_letter_code
_entity_poly.pdbx_strand_id
1 'polypeptide(L)'
;MSLRFSRPALVALLLSGFPLWVACGQEPGGASPAAKKSTPSWEVYFSPHGGCTEAVVKALGGAKTTVLVQAYSFTSAPIAKALVDAARRGVKVDVVLDKSQRTEKYSSADFVAHEGIPTKIDAAHAIAHNKVMVIDGTTILTGSFNFTKAAEEHNAENLLVIQDPVLAEKYAANWKLHADHSEAYAGK
;
A
#
# COMPACT_ATOMS: atom_id res chain seq x y z
N MET A 1 -42.56 13.82 -64.20
CA MET A 1 -42.42 15.11 -64.87
C MET A 1 -40.98 15.53 -64.73
N SER A 2 -40.27 15.44 -65.82
CA SER A 2 -38.83 15.68 -66.00
C SER A 2 -38.53 17.15 -66.15
N LEU A 3 -37.48 17.63 -65.56
CA LEU A 3 -36.74 18.80 -66.07
C LEU A 3 -35.28 18.78 -65.62
N ARG A 4 -34.43 18.58 -66.60
CA ARG A 4 -32.99 18.77 -66.61
C ARG A 4 -32.70 20.27 -66.79
N PHE A 5 -31.57 20.73 -66.29
CA PHE A 5 -30.67 21.75 -66.85
C PHE A 5 -29.51 21.91 -65.87
N SER A 6 -28.35 21.82 -66.18
CA SER A 6 -27.31 22.18 -67.18
C SER A 6 -26.11 22.74 -66.41
N ARG A 7 -24.98 22.13 -66.62
CA ARG A 7 -23.66 22.68 -66.21
C ARG A 7 -23.26 23.89 -67.07
N PRO A 8 -22.43 24.78 -66.57
CA PRO A 8 -21.21 24.98 -67.31
C PRO A 8 -19.92 24.83 -66.46
N ALA A 9 -18.88 24.47 -67.18
CA ALA A 9 -17.48 24.38 -66.79
C ALA A 9 -16.80 25.72 -66.86
N LEU A 10 -15.68 25.82 -66.25
CA LEU A 10 -14.42 26.59 -66.51
C LEU A 10 -13.89 27.17 -65.20
N VAL A 11 -12.64 27.24 -64.81
CA VAL A 11 -11.36 27.29 -65.48
C VAL A 11 -10.31 26.92 -64.39
N ALA A 12 -9.34 26.13 -64.73
CA ALA A 12 -8.19 25.85 -63.91
C ALA A 12 -7.26 27.06 -63.83
N LEU A 13 -6.86 27.42 -62.62
CA LEU A 13 -5.71 28.30 -62.39
C LEU A 13 -4.70 27.54 -61.52
N LEU A 14 -3.64 27.09 -62.19
CA LEU A 14 -2.47 26.51 -61.57
C LEU A 14 -1.67 27.63 -60.89
N LEU A 15 -1.66 27.64 -59.56
CA LEU A 15 -0.66 28.37 -58.78
C LEU A 15 0.22 27.36 -58.07
N SER A 16 1.44 27.23 -58.58
CA SER A 16 2.54 26.49 -57.97
C SER A 16 2.98 27.16 -56.66
N GLY A 17 2.49 26.63 -55.55
CA GLY A 17 2.97 27.01 -54.21
C GLY A 17 3.87 25.92 -53.66
N PHE A 18 5.18 26.22 -53.55
CA PHE A 18 6.15 25.39 -52.83
C PHE A 18 5.70 25.17 -51.40
N PRO A 19 5.67 23.94 -50.89
CA PRO A 19 5.50 23.76 -49.45
C PRO A 19 6.82 24.07 -48.74
N LEU A 20 6.77 25.10 -47.89
CA LEU A 20 7.80 25.31 -46.87
C LEU A 20 7.76 24.12 -45.89
N TRP A 21 8.73 23.23 -45.96
CA TRP A 21 8.99 22.25 -44.94
C TRP A 21 9.52 22.98 -43.72
N VAL A 22 8.64 23.24 -42.73
CA VAL A 22 9.07 23.57 -41.38
C VAL A 22 9.55 22.24 -40.77
N ALA A 23 10.88 22.11 -40.67
CA ALA A 23 11.51 21.07 -39.91
C ALA A 23 11.13 21.30 -38.43
N CYS A 24 10.13 20.56 -37.95
CA CYS A 24 9.84 20.46 -36.54
C CYS A 24 11.01 19.72 -35.90
N GLY A 25 11.91 20.47 -35.26
CA GLY A 25 13.00 19.91 -34.48
C GLY A 25 12.41 19.08 -33.37
N GLN A 26 12.58 17.76 -33.44
CA GLN A 26 12.33 16.85 -32.34
C GLN A 26 13.40 17.14 -31.28
N GLU A 27 13.01 17.79 -30.22
CA GLU A 27 13.82 17.88 -29.01
C GLU A 27 14.14 16.44 -28.54
N PRO A 28 15.42 16.13 -28.29
CA PRO A 28 15.76 14.81 -27.75
C PRO A 28 15.06 14.69 -26.39
N GLY A 29 14.12 13.72 -26.28
CA GLY A 29 13.36 13.46 -25.09
C GLY A 29 14.29 13.34 -23.88
N GLY A 30 14.16 14.28 -22.96
CA GLY A 30 14.87 14.27 -21.70
C GLY A 30 14.59 12.96 -20.99
N ALA A 31 15.60 12.11 -20.84
CA ALA A 31 15.53 10.93 -20.00
C ALA A 31 15.10 11.38 -18.61
N SER A 32 13.93 10.92 -18.17
CA SER A 32 13.49 11.08 -16.79
C SER A 32 14.61 10.62 -15.87
N PRO A 33 15.02 11.41 -14.88
CA PRO A 33 16.13 11.01 -14.00
C PRO A 33 15.75 9.66 -13.37
N ALA A 34 16.55 8.63 -13.66
CA ALA A 34 16.39 7.31 -13.05
C ALA A 34 16.36 7.50 -11.54
N ALA A 35 15.26 7.11 -10.90
CA ALA A 35 15.12 7.17 -9.45
C ALA A 35 16.37 6.52 -8.84
N LYS A 36 17.11 7.27 -8.02
CA LYS A 36 18.27 6.73 -7.30
C LYS A 36 17.79 5.49 -6.53
N LYS A 37 18.26 4.30 -6.90
CA LYS A 37 18.02 3.08 -6.13
C LYS A 37 18.61 3.34 -4.75
N SER A 38 17.75 3.55 -3.75
CA SER A 38 18.19 3.62 -2.36
C SER A 38 18.82 2.27 -2.00
N THR A 39 19.98 2.30 -1.38
CA THR A 39 20.57 1.09 -0.82
C THR A 39 19.62 0.57 0.25
N PRO A 40 19.26 -0.73 0.25
CA PRO A 40 18.45 -1.30 1.31
C PRO A 40 19.07 -1.06 2.68
N SER A 41 18.26 -0.71 3.65
CA SER A 41 18.68 -0.55 5.05
C SER A 41 17.72 -1.28 5.97
N TRP A 42 18.19 -1.66 7.15
CA TRP A 42 17.37 -2.38 8.11
C TRP A 42 17.78 -2.05 9.54
N GLU A 43 16.81 -2.15 10.43
CA GLU A 43 16.99 -2.14 11.88
C GLU A 43 16.35 -3.40 12.45
N VAL A 44 16.90 -3.93 13.55
CA VAL A 44 16.35 -5.10 14.23
C VAL A 44 16.13 -4.78 15.71
N TYR A 45 15.02 -5.24 16.23
CA TYR A 45 14.61 -5.12 17.63
C TYR A 45 14.31 -6.50 18.19
N PHE A 46 14.58 -6.70 19.47
CA PHE A 46 14.29 -7.96 20.15
C PHE A 46 13.45 -7.69 21.39
N SER A 47 12.49 -8.55 21.68
CA SER A 47 11.76 -8.51 22.95
C SER A 47 12.18 -9.67 23.87
N PRO A 48 11.92 -9.59 25.19
CA PRO A 48 11.11 -8.55 25.85
C PRO A 48 11.86 -7.24 26.06
N HIS A 49 11.12 -6.14 26.15
CA HIS A 49 11.57 -4.80 26.53
C HIS A 49 12.63 -4.19 25.59
N GLY A 50 12.71 -4.63 24.36
CA GLY A 50 13.68 -4.14 23.35
C GLY A 50 13.14 -3.08 22.41
N GLY A 51 11.94 -2.53 22.66
CA GLY A 51 11.39 -1.41 21.92
C GLY A 51 10.71 -1.80 20.60
N CYS A 52 10.26 -3.05 20.45
CA CYS A 52 9.56 -3.48 19.25
C CYS A 52 8.28 -2.66 19.01
N THR A 53 7.47 -2.47 20.07
CA THR A 53 6.23 -1.68 19.98
C THR A 53 6.53 -0.23 19.60
N GLU A 54 7.54 0.39 20.20
CA GLU A 54 7.95 1.76 19.89
C GLU A 54 8.43 1.89 18.45
N ALA A 55 9.18 0.90 17.94
CA ALA A 55 9.64 0.89 16.56
C ALA A 55 8.46 0.83 15.57
N VAL A 56 7.43 -0.01 15.85
CA VAL A 56 6.19 -0.06 15.04
C VAL A 56 5.47 1.29 15.08
N VAL A 57 5.26 1.87 16.27
CA VAL A 57 4.57 3.16 16.44
C VAL A 57 5.33 4.28 15.74
N LYS A 58 6.66 4.32 15.83
CA LYS A 58 7.53 5.28 15.13
C LYS A 58 7.38 5.16 13.61
N ALA A 59 7.41 3.93 13.07
CA ALA A 59 7.26 3.70 11.64
C ALA A 59 5.88 4.15 11.15
N LEU A 60 4.80 3.81 11.87
CA LEU A 60 3.43 4.26 11.57
C LEU A 60 3.29 5.79 11.67
N GLY A 61 3.96 6.41 12.64
CA GLY A 61 4.02 7.88 12.78
C GLY A 61 4.65 8.56 11.58
N GLY A 62 5.58 7.89 10.89
CA GLY A 62 6.25 8.35 9.67
C GLY A 62 5.48 8.15 8.37
N ALA A 63 4.44 7.30 8.37
CA ALA A 63 3.66 6.96 7.19
C ALA A 63 3.03 8.19 6.52
N LYS A 64 3.06 8.23 5.18
CA LYS A 64 2.60 9.37 4.36
C LYS A 64 1.42 9.03 3.45
N THR A 65 1.40 7.83 2.87
CA THR A 65 0.45 7.47 1.82
C THR A 65 -0.35 6.21 2.12
N THR A 66 0.33 5.12 2.49
CA THR A 66 -0.30 3.80 2.62
C THR A 66 0.28 2.99 3.76
N VAL A 67 -0.57 2.22 4.43
CA VAL A 67 -0.19 1.18 5.39
C VAL A 67 -1.01 -0.07 5.12
N LEU A 68 -0.35 -1.18 4.79
CA LEU A 68 -0.96 -2.49 4.65
C LEU A 68 -0.56 -3.36 5.85
N VAL A 69 -1.54 -3.87 6.58
CA VAL A 69 -1.30 -4.69 7.78
C VAL A 69 -1.78 -6.11 7.55
N GLN A 70 -0.97 -7.10 7.93
CA GLN A 70 -1.37 -8.49 8.01
C GLN A 70 -0.93 -9.06 9.37
N ALA A 71 -1.88 -9.46 10.21
CA ALA A 71 -1.58 -9.84 11.58
C ALA A 71 -2.34 -11.10 12.02
N TYR A 72 -1.59 -12.01 12.67
CA TYR A 72 -2.16 -13.15 13.36
C TYR A 72 -2.82 -12.71 14.67
N SER A 73 -2.07 -12.11 15.58
CA SER A 73 -2.58 -11.61 16.85
C SER A 73 -2.37 -10.09 16.93
N PHE A 74 -3.44 -9.36 17.24
CA PHE A 74 -3.48 -7.93 17.22
C PHE A 74 -4.24 -7.38 18.43
N THR A 75 -3.53 -7.18 19.55
CA THR A 75 -4.11 -6.73 20.83
C THR A 75 -3.35 -5.53 21.42
N SER A 76 -2.33 -5.01 20.72
CA SER A 76 -1.54 -3.87 21.19
C SER A 76 -2.31 -2.56 21.00
N ALA A 77 -2.81 -1.97 22.07
CA ALA A 77 -3.50 -0.68 22.03
C ALA A 77 -2.62 0.46 21.47
N PRO A 78 -1.31 0.58 21.79
CA PRO A 78 -0.45 1.60 21.17
C PRO A 78 -0.35 1.45 19.65
N ILE A 79 -0.22 0.23 19.14
CA ILE A 79 -0.13 -0.02 17.69
C ILE A 79 -1.47 0.28 17.02
N ALA A 80 -2.59 -0.18 17.60
CA ALA A 80 -3.92 0.10 17.07
C ALA A 80 -4.20 1.62 17.01
N LYS A 81 -3.85 2.34 18.08
CA LYS A 81 -3.95 3.81 18.10
C LYS A 81 -3.09 4.46 17.02
N ALA A 82 -1.86 4.00 16.80
CA ALA A 82 -0.97 4.56 15.78
C ALA A 82 -1.51 4.35 14.35
N LEU A 83 -2.20 3.23 14.07
CA LEU A 83 -2.90 3.00 12.81
C LEU A 83 -4.06 4.00 12.61
N VAL A 84 -4.87 4.20 13.66
CA VAL A 84 -5.95 5.20 13.62
C VAL A 84 -5.40 6.61 13.43
N ASP A 85 -4.34 6.97 14.14
CA ASP A 85 -3.69 8.28 14.00
C ASP A 85 -3.13 8.46 12.56
N ALA A 86 -2.59 7.40 11.94
CA ALA A 86 -2.17 7.44 10.54
C ALA A 86 -3.36 7.67 9.60
N ALA A 87 -4.46 6.94 9.77
CA ALA A 87 -5.68 7.12 8.99
C ALA A 87 -6.24 8.54 9.12
N ARG A 88 -6.27 9.09 10.32
CA ARG A 88 -6.71 10.47 10.60
C ARG A 88 -5.81 11.54 9.95
N ARG A 89 -4.54 11.21 9.67
CA ARG A 89 -3.65 12.06 8.86
C ARG A 89 -3.87 11.94 7.36
N GLY A 90 -4.81 11.09 6.90
CA GLY A 90 -5.10 10.86 5.49
C GLY A 90 -4.28 9.73 4.86
N VAL A 91 -3.54 8.94 5.65
CA VAL A 91 -2.87 7.72 5.17
C VAL A 91 -3.93 6.66 4.90
N LYS A 92 -3.86 6.01 3.75
CA LYS A 92 -4.72 4.87 3.44
C LYS A 92 -4.23 3.65 4.21
N VAL A 93 -5.01 3.21 5.21
CA VAL A 93 -4.71 2.04 6.04
C VAL A 93 -5.67 0.92 5.69
N ASP A 94 -5.14 -0.27 5.40
CA ASP A 94 -5.93 -1.48 5.13
C ASP A 94 -5.40 -2.63 6.00
N VAL A 95 -6.30 -3.39 6.65
CA VAL A 95 -5.94 -4.41 7.64
C VAL A 95 -6.52 -5.77 7.26
N VAL A 96 -5.68 -6.81 7.28
CA VAL A 96 -6.07 -8.22 7.15
C VAL A 96 -5.66 -8.96 8.43
N LEU A 97 -6.60 -9.63 9.08
CA LEU A 97 -6.39 -10.33 10.35
C LEU A 97 -6.75 -11.81 10.22
N ASP A 98 -6.12 -12.65 11.03
CA ASP A 98 -6.50 -14.04 11.18
C ASP A 98 -7.93 -14.18 11.72
N LYS A 99 -8.60 -15.28 11.36
CA LYS A 99 -9.97 -15.59 11.80
C LYS A 99 -10.16 -15.60 13.31
N SER A 100 -9.11 -15.92 14.09
CA SER A 100 -9.17 -15.92 15.56
C SER A 100 -9.49 -14.51 16.10
N GLN A 101 -9.15 -13.45 15.35
CA GLN A 101 -9.39 -12.08 15.79
C GLN A 101 -10.88 -11.70 15.83
N ARG A 102 -11.76 -12.48 15.22
CA ARG A 102 -13.23 -12.31 15.37
C ARG A 102 -13.72 -12.58 16.79
N THR A 103 -13.07 -13.49 17.50
CA THR A 103 -13.53 -13.96 18.81
C THR A 103 -12.59 -13.64 19.95
N GLU A 104 -11.37 -13.20 19.63
CA GLU A 104 -10.38 -12.82 20.64
C GLU A 104 -10.88 -11.63 21.47
N LYS A 105 -10.96 -11.83 22.80
CA LYS A 105 -11.58 -10.88 23.72
C LYS A 105 -10.94 -9.48 23.72
N TYR A 106 -9.63 -9.43 23.50
CA TYR A 106 -8.86 -8.19 23.55
C TYR A 106 -8.35 -7.78 22.17
N SER A 107 -8.93 -8.36 21.09
CA SER A 107 -8.57 -7.98 19.72
C SER A 107 -8.82 -6.50 19.49
N SER A 108 -7.87 -5.85 18.81
CA SER A 108 -8.04 -4.47 18.34
C SER A 108 -8.83 -4.39 17.03
N ALA A 109 -9.34 -5.51 16.51
CA ALA A 109 -10.09 -5.57 15.25
C ALA A 109 -11.32 -4.66 15.28
N ASP A 110 -12.14 -4.76 16.34
CA ASP A 110 -13.34 -3.91 16.49
C ASP A 110 -12.97 -2.43 16.55
N PHE A 111 -11.93 -2.10 17.32
CA PHE A 111 -11.49 -0.71 17.47
C PHE A 111 -11.09 -0.08 16.13
N VAL A 112 -10.22 -0.73 15.34
CA VAL A 112 -9.80 -0.17 14.05
C VAL A 112 -10.93 -0.14 13.02
N ALA A 113 -11.83 -1.15 13.01
CA ALA A 113 -12.98 -1.19 12.13
C ALA A 113 -13.98 -0.06 12.45
N HIS A 114 -14.30 0.19 13.72
CA HIS A 114 -15.19 1.27 14.15
C HIS A 114 -14.60 2.66 13.90
N GLU A 115 -13.28 2.79 13.87
CA GLU A 115 -12.59 4.03 13.47
C GLU A 115 -12.53 4.21 11.94
N GLY A 116 -13.24 3.36 11.17
CA GLY A 116 -13.40 3.47 9.74
C GLY A 116 -12.23 2.91 8.92
N ILE A 117 -11.30 2.16 9.54
CA ILE A 117 -10.22 1.49 8.82
C ILE A 117 -10.77 0.23 8.14
N PRO A 118 -10.66 0.08 6.79
CA PRO A 118 -11.01 -1.14 6.10
C PRO A 118 -10.31 -2.35 6.72
N THR A 119 -11.10 -3.22 7.33
CA THR A 119 -10.61 -4.41 8.03
C THR A 119 -11.20 -5.66 7.40
N LYS A 120 -10.38 -6.67 7.20
CA LYS A 120 -10.77 -7.96 6.64
C LYS A 120 -10.30 -9.11 7.52
N ILE A 121 -10.98 -10.23 7.42
CA ILE A 121 -10.64 -11.48 8.12
C ILE A 121 -10.27 -12.55 7.11
N ASP A 122 -9.05 -13.06 7.21
CA ASP A 122 -8.59 -14.22 6.46
C ASP A 122 -9.01 -15.51 7.17
N ALA A 123 -10.02 -16.17 6.64
CA ALA A 123 -10.51 -17.45 7.11
C ALA A 123 -10.13 -18.62 6.20
N ALA A 124 -9.43 -18.36 5.10
CA ALA A 124 -9.07 -19.37 4.11
C ALA A 124 -7.96 -20.33 4.61
N HIS A 125 -7.12 -19.85 5.52
CA HIS A 125 -5.99 -20.63 6.06
C HIS A 125 -6.34 -21.29 7.39
N ALA A 126 -5.61 -22.38 7.71
CA ALA A 126 -5.68 -22.96 9.05
C ALA A 126 -5.32 -21.89 10.11
N ILE A 127 -4.25 -21.15 9.86
CA ILE A 127 -3.79 -19.98 10.61
C ILE A 127 -3.17 -18.98 9.62
N ALA A 128 -3.68 -17.76 9.55
CA ALA A 128 -3.03 -16.66 8.85
C ALA A 128 -1.96 -16.04 9.78
N HIS A 129 -0.78 -16.68 9.87
CA HIS A 129 0.21 -16.45 10.94
C HIS A 129 1.19 -15.31 10.65
N ASN A 130 0.86 -14.39 9.77
CA ASN A 130 1.72 -13.27 9.38
C ASN A 130 1.78 -12.19 10.47
N LYS A 131 2.91 -11.50 10.54
CA LYS A 131 3.16 -10.30 11.34
C LYS A 131 3.89 -9.33 10.43
N VAL A 132 3.13 -8.63 9.60
CA VAL A 132 3.67 -7.82 8.51
C VAL A 132 2.96 -6.47 8.46
N MET A 133 3.74 -5.41 8.26
CA MET A 133 3.24 -4.14 7.77
C MET A 133 4.07 -3.71 6.57
N VAL A 134 3.40 -3.16 5.54
CA VAL A 134 4.06 -2.49 4.41
C VAL A 134 3.65 -1.03 4.45
N ILE A 135 4.61 -0.13 4.59
CA ILE A 135 4.38 1.31 4.73
C ILE A 135 4.95 2.03 3.50
N ASP A 136 4.11 2.83 2.85
CA ASP A 136 4.45 3.69 1.70
C ASP A 136 5.12 2.94 0.54
N GLY A 137 4.89 1.62 0.43
CA GLY A 137 5.51 0.78 -0.60
C GLY A 137 7.04 0.69 -0.54
N THR A 138 7.66 1.10 0.56
CA THR A 138 9.11 1.16 0.72
C THR A 138 9.63 0.54 2.00
N THR A 139 8.82 0.52 3.06
CA THR A 139 9.22 0.04 4.38
C THR A 139 8.41 -1.19 4.76
N ILE A 140 9.10 -2.25 5.20
CA ILE A 140 8.49 -3.48 5.68
C ILE A 140 8.82 -3.64 7.17
N LEU A 141 7.80 -3.96 7.97
CA LEU A 141 7.97 -4.48 9.31
C LEU A 141 7.59 -5.95 9.28
N THR A 142 8.48 -6.82 9.76
CA THR A 142 8.25 -8.28 9.80
C THR A 142 9.10 -8.95 10.85
N GLY A 143 8.78 -10.20 11.18
CA GLY A 143 9.50 -11.00 12.18
C GLY A 143 8.58 -11.98 12.89
N SER A 144 8.97 -12.42 14.07
CA SER A 144 8.13 -13.26 14.93
C SER A 144 7.20 -12.43 15.82
N PHE A 145 7.47 -11.12 15.98
CA PHE A 145 6.79 -10.21 16.90
C PHE A 145 5.29 -10.06 16.55
N ASN A 146 4.41 -10.68 17.33
CA ASN A 146 2.99 -10.39 17.25
C ASN A 146 2.71 -8.97 17.74
N PHE A 147 1.73 -8.30 17.16
CA PHE A 147 1.36 -6.94 17.57
C PHE A 147 0.53 -6.96 18.87
N THR A 148 1.16 -7.44 19.95
CA THR A 148 0.53 -7.65 21.25
C THR A 148 1.39 -7.12 22.39
N LYS A 149 0.75 -6.81 23.53
CA LYS A 149 1.46 -6.43 24.76
C LYS A 149 2.36 -7.57 25.24
N ALA A 150 1.88 -8.81 25.20
CA ALA A 150 2.65 -9.97 25.63
C ALA A 150 3.92 -10.19 24.81
N ALA A 151 3.89 -9.90 23.50
CA ALA A 151 5.07 -9.97 22.65
C ALA A 151 6.16 -8.96 23.09
N GLU A 152 5.80 -7.75 23.53
CA GLU A 152 6.74 -6.76 24.01
C GLU A 152 7.29 -7.07 25.41
N GLU A 153 6.43 -7.55 26.31
CA GLU A 153 6.77 -7.59 27.73
C GLU A 153 7.28 -8.96 28.19
N HIS A 154 6.92 -10.04 27.50
CA HIS A 154 7.10 -11.40 28.02
C HIS A 154 7.73 -12.39 27.05
N ASN A 155 7.52 -12.23 25.75
CA ASN A 155 7.99 -13.20 24.76
C ASN A 155 9.38 -12.84 24.24
N ALA A 156 10.16 -13.86 23.88
CA ALA A 156 11.39 -13.70 23.11
C ALA A 156 11.03 -13.66 21.62
N GLU A 157 11.01 -12.45 21.04
CA GLU A 157 10.65 -12.22 19.66
C GLU A 157 11.70 -11.36 18.93
N ASN A 158 11.55 -11.25 17.61
CA ASN A 158 12.30 -10.29 16.79
C ASN A 158 11.36 -9.49 15.90
N LEU A 159 11.74 -8.24 15.64
CA LEU A 159 11.12 -7.35 14.70
C LEU A 159 12.21 -6.74 13.81
N LEU A 160 12.06 -6.84 12.50
CA LEU A 160 12.87 -6.10 11.52
C LEU A 160 12.04 -4.95 10.96
N VAL A 161 12.68 -3.80 10.82
CA VAL A 161 12.21 -2.64 10.05
C VAL A 161 13.14 -2.49 8.87
N ILE A 162 12.66 -2.78 7.66
CA ILE A 162 13.47 -2.87 6.44
C ILE A 162 13.01 -1.79 5.46
N GLN A 163 13.94 -0.99 4.95
CA GLN A 163 13.70 -0.05 3.88
C GLN A 163 14.23 -0.63 2.57
N ASP A 164 13.34 -1.21 1.76
CA ASP A 164 13.65 -1.82 0.47
C ASP A 164 12.38 -1.83 -0.39
N PRO A 165 12.27 -0.95 -1.41
CA PRO A 165 11.10 -0.90 -2.29
C PRO A 165 10.83 -2.21 -3.04
N VAL A 166 11.89 -2.94 -3.43
CA VAL A 166 11.74 -4.20 -4.18
C VAL A 166 11.17 -5.31 -3.29
N LEU A 167 11.64 -5.37 -2.04
CA LEU A 167 11.09 -6.29 -1.06
C LEU A 167 9.66 -5.89 -0.67
N ALA A 168 9.41 -4.60 -0.48
CA ALA A 168 8.08 -4.07 -0.13
C ALA A 168 7.03 -4.43 -1.20
N GLU A 169 7.38 -4.35 -2.48
CA GLU A 169 6.50 -4.78 -3.57
C GLU A 169 6.08 -6.25 -3.45
N LYS A 170 7.02 -7.14 -3.12
CA LYS A 170 6.73 -8.57 -2.91
C LYS A 170 5.79 -8.81 -1.72
N TYR A 171 6.01 -8.11 -0.61
CA TYR A 171 5.14 -8.20 0.56
C TYR A 171 3.74 -7.62 0.29
N ALA A 172 3.67 -6.50 -0.44
CA ALA A 172 2.39 -5.90 -0.83
C ALA A 172 1.61 -6.81 -1.79
N ALA A 173 2.29 -7.47 -2.74
CA ALA A 173 1.67 -8.45 -3.63
C ALA A 173 1.12 -9.66 -2.85
N ASN A 174 1.89 -10.20 -1.90
CA ASN A 174 1.41 -11.27 -1.02
C ASN A 174 0.25 -10.82 -0.14
N TRP A 175 0.32 -9.62 0.44
CA TRP A 175 -0.78 -9.04 1.21
C TRP A 175 -2.07 -8.97 0.37
N LYS A 176 -1.95 -8.55 -0.89
CA LYS A 176 -3.09 -8.47 -1.81
C LYS A 176 -3.74 -9.84 -2.05
N LEU A 177 -2.96 -10.90 -2.22
CA LEU A 177 -3.50 -12.27 -2.36
C LEU A 177 -4.37 -12.65 -1.15
N HIS A 178 -3.92 -12.34 0.06
CA HIS A 178 -4.69 -12.59 1.28
C HIS A 178 -5.92 -11.68 1.37
N ALA A 179 -5.79 -10.40 1.03
CA ALA A 179 -6.91 -9.46 1.05
C ALA A 179 -8.02 -9.82 0.04
N ASP A 180 -7.66 -10.40 -1.12
CA ASP A 180 -8.61 -10.74 -2.18
C ASP A 180 -9.57 -11.87 -1.78
N HIS A 181 -9.13 -12.83 -0.95
CA HIS A 181 -9.99 -13.91 -0.46
C HIS A 181 -10.53 -13.68 0.95
N SER A 182 -10.15 -12.59 1.60
CA SER A 182 -10.61 -12.27 2.96
C SER A 182 -11.98 -11.59 2.97
N GLU A 183 -12.76 -11.86 4.02
CA GLU A 183 -14.08 -11.30 4.23
C GLU A 183 -14.01 -9.94 4.90
N ALA A 184 -14.85 -8.99 4.47
CA ALA A 184 -14.95 -7.68 5.13
C ALA A 184 -15.41 -7.84 6.59
N TYR A 185 -14.87 -7.00 7.48
CA TYR A 185 -15.19 -6.99 8.90
C TYR A 185 -15.51 -5.57 9.37
N ALA A 186 -16.70 -5.37 9.90
CA ALA A 186 -17.19 -4.06 10.34
C ALA A 186 -17.14 -3.84 11.87
N GLY A 187 -16.60 -4.82 12.61
CA GLY A 187 -16.66 -4.84 14.08
C GLY A 187 -17.95 -5.51 14.59
N LYS A 188 -18.01 -5.71 15.91
CA LYS A 188 -19.17 -6.21 16.64
C LYS A 188 -19.94 -5.05 17.24
#